data_c6f086bb50ceb852ee444f4e3e2b8373
#
_entry.id   c6f086bb50ceb852ee444f4e3e2b8373
#
_cell.length_a   1.000
_cell.length_b   1.000
_cell.length_c   1.000
_cell.angle_alpha   90.00
_cell.angle_beta   90.00
_cell.angle_gamma   90.00
#
_symmetry.space_group_name_H-M   'P 1'
#
loop_
_entity.id
_entity.type
_entity.pdbx_description
1 polymer ?
#
loop_
_entity_poly.entity_id
_entity_poly.type
_entity_poly.pdbx_seq_one_letter_code
_entity_poly.pdbx_strand_id
1 'polypeptide(L)'
;GRVIRVERDTVRLPDGARATREVVRHPGAVCVVPLTDKNEVLLVRQYRYPEATVMTEIPAGKLEPGEHSEEHFADAARRELREETGAVCDRLAFLGDFYSSPAILDEVIHMYLAEGLHMGEASPDDDEFLNLISMPLDALCDMAARGEITDGKTQAAVLKVRYIIDKRSKKQ
;
A
#
# COMPACT_ATOMS: atom_id res chain seq x y z
N GLY A 1 -22.44 -0.10 -0.16
CA GLY A 1 -21.75 -1.01 -1.11
C GLY A 1 -21.11 -2.19 -0.39
N ARG A 2 -20.46 -3.08 -1.13
CA ARG A 2 -19.75 -4.22 -0.52
C ARG A 2 -18.45 -3.79 0.17
N VAL A 3 -17.78 -2.76 -0.34
CA VAL A 3 -16.48 -2.30 0.15
C VAL A 3 -16.62 -1.03 0.98
N ILE A 4 -17.39 -0.06 0.51
CA ILE A 4 -17.51 1.25 1.14
C ILE A 4 -18.93 1.55 1.62
N ARG A 5 -19.03 2.39 2.66
CA ARG A 5 -20.26 2.99 3.15
C ARG A 5 -20.09 4.51 3.20
N VAL A 6 -21.02 5.25 2.62
CA VAL A 6 -21.02 6.71 2.66
C VAL A 6 -21.97 7.17 3.76
N GLU A 7 -21.47 7.95 4.68
CA GLU A 7 -22.22 8.49 5.83
C GLU A 7 -22.23 10.01 5.80
N ARG A 8 -23.25 10.59 6.41
CA ARG A 8 -23.37 12.03 6.65
C ARG A 8 -23.56 12.28 8.14
N ASP A 9 -22.51 12.71 8.80
CA ASP A 9 -22.45 12.92 10.23
C ASP A 9 -22.77 14.38 10.60
N THR A 10 -23.49 14.58 11.70
CA THR A 10 -23.59 15.90 12.33
C THR A 10 -22.54 16.00 13.42
N VAL A 11 -21.59 16.92 13.24
CA VAL A 11 -20.48 17.14 14.17
C VAL A 11 -20.64 18.45 14.93
N ARG A 12 -20.05 18.52 16.13
CA ARG A 12 -19.94 19.76 16.91
C ARG A 12 -18.57 20.39 16.64
N LEU A 13 -18.58 21.65 16.23
CA LEU A 13 -17.37 22.42 16.00
C LEU A 13 -16.78 22.95 17.33
N PRO A 14 -15.50 23.39 17.35
CA PRO A 14 -14.86 23.95 18.56
C PRO A 14 -15.54 25.16 19.14
N ASP A 15 -16.23 25.96 18.33
CA ASP A 15 -17.06 27.12 18.74
C ASP A 15 -18.45 26.75 19.27
N GLY A 16 -18.77 25.44 19.28
CA GLY A 16 -20.05 24.88 19.68
C GLY A 16 -21.12 24.79 18.59
N ALA A 17 -20.89 25.35 17.41
CA ALA A 17 -21.80 25.23 16.27
C ALA A 17 -21.91 23.79 15.78
N ARG A 18 -22.98 23.49 15.06
CA ARG A 18 -23.14 22.17 14.36
C ARG A 18 -22.83 22.31 12.88
N ALA A 19 -22.15 21.32 12.34
CA ALA A 19 -21.87 21.23 10.92
C ALA A 19 -22.08 19.80 10.45
N THR A 20 -22.24 19.63 9.14
CA THR A 20 -22.34 18.31 8.51
C THR A 20 -20.97 17.91 7.94
N ARG A 21 -20.65 16.62 8.02
CA ARG A 21 -19.48 15.99 7.36
C ARG A 21 -19.96 14.78 6.60
N GLU A 22 -19.46 14.62 5.38
CA GLU A 22 -19.63 13.41 4.59
C GLU A 22 -18.35 12.57 4.73
N VAL A 23 -18.51 11.29 5.03
CA VAL A 23 -17.42 10.36 5.29
C VAL A 23 -17.63 9.08 4.49
N VAL A 24 -16.62 8.64 3.80
CA VAL A 24 -16.55 7.32 3.21
C VAL A 24 -15.85 6.39 4.19
N ARG A 25 -16.56 5.35 4.68
CA ARG A 25 -16.03 4.32 5.58
C ARG A 25 -15.39 3.21 4.77
N HIS A 26 -14.15 2.86 5.12
CA HIS A 26 -13.34 1.83 4.46
C HIS A 26 -12.73 0.89 5.51
N PRO A 27 -12.59 -0.42 5.24
CA PRO A 27 -11.99 -1.36 6.21
C PRO A 27 -10.52 -1.10 6.54
N GLY A 28 -9.84 -0.28 5.76
CA GLY A 28 -8.40 -0.14 5.79
C GLY A 28 -7.71 -1.06 4.78
N ALA A 29 -6.40 -0.93 4.67
CA ALA A 29 -5.60 -1.71 3.75
C ALA A 29 -4.16 -1.88 4.26
N VAL A 30 -3.43 -2.77 3.61
CA VAL A 30 -1.98 -2.92 3.76
C VAL A 30 -1.31 -2.74 2.42
N CYS A 31 -0.04 -2.33 2.40
CA CYS A 31 0.79 -2.41 1.21
C CYS A 31 2.22 -2.78 1.57
N VAL A 32 2.92 -3.38 0.62
CA VAL A 32 4.26 -3.91 0.84
C VAL A 32 5.20 -3.42 -0.25
N VAL A 33 6.40 -2.98 0.14
CA VAL A 33 7.53 -2.79 -0.78
C VAL A 33 8.38 -4.07 -0.73
N PRO A 34 8.24 -4.98 -1.70
CA PRO A 34 9.04 -6.20 -1.75
C PRO A 34 10.40 -5.88 -2.38
N LEU A 35 11.44 -5.82 -1.57
CA LEU A 35 12.78 -5.47 -2.00
C LEU A 35 13.65 -6.71 -2.12
N THR A 36 14.16 -6.96 -3.33
CA THR A 36 15.09 -8.06 -3.61
C THR A 36 16.51 -7.74 -3.15
N ASP A 37 17.37 -8.77 -3.05
CA ASP A 37 18.80 -8.60 -2.74
C ASP A 37 19.58 -7.81 -3.81
N LYS A 38 18.97 -7.63 -5.00
CA LYS A 38 19.51 -6.80 -6.09
C LYS A 38 19.04 -5.35 -6.04
N ASN A 39 18.37 -4.93 -4.93
CA ASN A 39 17.71 -3.63 -4.82
C ASN A 39 16.68 -3.36 -5.93
N GLU A 40 15.96 -4.37 -6.36
CA GLU A 40 14.80 -4.25 -7.23
C GLU A 40 13.52 -4.39 -6.42
N VAL A 41 12.49 -3.65 -6.78
CA VAL A 41 11.16 -3.72 -6.17
C VAL A 41 10.25 -4.54 -7.07
N LEU A 42 9.55 -5.53 -6.51
CA LEU A 42 8.47 -6.21 -7.21
C LEU A 42 7.24 -5.30 -7.22
N LEU A 43 6.64 -5.17 -8.39
CA LEU A 43 5.50 -4.28 -8.64
C LEU A 43 4.44 -5.05 -9.41
N VAL A 44 3.19 -4.64 -9.23
CA VAL A 44 2.06 -5.12 -10.00
C VAL A 44 1.54 -4.03 -10.93
N ARG A 45 1.11 -4.42 -12.13
CA ARG A 45 0.37 -3.53 -13.03
C ARG A 45 -1.07 -4.01 -13.06
N GLN A 46 -1.98 -3.10 -12.69
CA GLN A 46 -3.41 -3.38 -12.55
C GLN A 46 -4.24 -2.28 -13.18
N TYR A 47 -5.32 -2.66 -13.89
CA TYR A 47 -6.30 -1.70 -14.38
C TYR A 47 -7.13 -1.16 -13.22
N ARG A 48 -7.10 0.15 -13.02
CA ARG A 48 -7.93 0.84 -12.02
C ARG A 48 -9.12 1.49 -12.71
N TYR A 49 -10.30 0.92 -12.47
CA TYR A 49 -11.55 1.33 -13.12
C TYR A 49 -11.88 2.83 -12.91
N PRO A 50 -11.73 3.44 -11.70
CA PRO A 50 -12.05 4.84 -11.50
C PRO A 50 -11.20 5.80 -12.35
N GLU A 51 -9.93 5.48 -12.56
CA GLU A 51 -8.97 6.25 -13.36
C GLU A 51 -8.95 5.84 -14.83
N ALA A 52 -9.66 4.75 -15.17
CA ALA A 52 -9.73 4.15 -16.50
C ALA A 52 -8.33 3.89 -17.13
N THR A 53 -7.35 3.50 -16.30
CA THR A 53 -5.96 3.31 -16.72
C THR A 53 -5.29 2.14 -16.01
N VAL A 54 -4.20 1.63 -16.60
CA VAL A 54 -3.33 0.65 -15.96
C VAL A 54 -2.30 1.40 -15.11
N MET A 55 -2.31 1.13 -13.80
CA MET A 55 -1.37 1.73 -12.85
C MET A 55 -0.26 0.74 -12.49
N THR A 56 0.92 1.28 -12.18
CA THR A 56 2.05 0.53 -11.63
C THR A 56 2.09 0.80 -10.12
N GLU A 57 1.96 -0.26 -9.34
CA GLU A 57 1.76 -0.19 -7.89
C GLU A 57 2.63 -1.21 -7.16
N ILE A 58 2.92 -0.95 -5.89
CA ILE A 58 3.39 -1.99 -4.96
C ILE A 58 2.21 -2.89 -4.58
N PRO A 59 2.44 -4.18 -4.27
CA PRO A 59 1.39 -5.09 -3.76
C PRO A 59 0.61 -4.50 -2.61
N ALA A 60 -0.71 -4.60 -2.66
CA ALA A 60 -1.59 -3.99 -1.67
C ALA A 60 -3.00 -4.59 -1.69
N GLY A 61 -3.58 -4.84 -0.52
CA GLY A 61 -4.95 -5.29 -0.42
C GLY A 61 -5.69 -4.77 0.80
N LYS A 62 -6.99 -4.96 0.80
CA LYS A 62 -7.90 -4.55 1.88
C LYS A 62 -7.75 -5.46 3.08
N LEU A 63 -7.93 -4.90 4.27
CA LEU A 63 -8.08 -5.70 5.48
C LEU A 63 -9.39 -6.49 5.44
N GLU A 64 -9.32 -7.73 5.90
CA GLU A 64 -10.47 -8.60 6.05
C GLU A 64 -11.20 -8.36 7.38
N PRO A 65 -12.48 -8.79 7.51
CA PRO A 65 -13.20 -8.70 8.76
C PRO A 65 -12.46 -9.42 9.92
N GLY A 66 -12.12 -8.67 10.98
CA GLY A 66 -11.38 -9.19 12.12
C GLY A 66 -9.89 -8.81 12.15
N GLU A 67 -9.33 -8.30 11.05
CA GLU A 67 -7.95 -7.83 10.96
C GLU A 67 -7.83 -6.39 11.52
N HIS A 68 -7.76 -6.26 12.86
CA HIS A 68 -7.81 -4.93 13.54
C HIS A 68 -6.66 -4.69 14.52
N SER A 69 -5.58 -5.49 14.48
CA SER A 69 -4.40 -5.32 15.33
C SER A 69 -3.12 -5.24 14.50
N GLU A 70 -2.05 -4.71 15.07
CA GLU A 70 -0.74 -4.63 14.39
C GLU A 70 -0.25 -6.00 13.90
N GLU A 71 -0.51 -7.08 14.65
CA GLU A 71 -0.19 -8.45 14.25
C GLU A 71 -0.98 -8.86 13.00
N HIS A 72 -2.30 -8.63 13.00
CA HIS A 72 -3.15 -8.92 11.85
C HIS A 72 -2.77 -8.10 10.60
N PHE A 73 -2.36 -6.84 10.76
CA PHE A 73 -1.88 -6.03 9.63
C PHE A 73 -0.60 -6.60 9.01
N ALA A 74 0.32 -7.09 9.84
CA ALA A 74 1.53 -7.74 9.36
C ALA A 74 1.23 -9.06 8.63
N ASP A 75 0.27 -9.85 9.14
CA ASP A 75 -0.18 -11.08 8.50
C ASP A 75 -0.91 -10.81 7.18
N ALA A 76 -1.78 -9.80 7.14
CA ALA A 76 -2.42 -9.34 5.90
C ALA A 76 -1.38 -8.89 4.87
N ALA A 77 -0.35 -8.14 5.29
CA ALA A 77 0.73 -7.73 4.39
C ALA A 77 1.53 -8.92 3.82
N ARG A 78 1.76 -9.98 4.61
CA ARG A 78 2.38 -11.21 4.12
C ARG A 78 1.47 -12.00 3.19
N ARG A 79 0.17 -12.01 3.44
CA ARG A 79 -0.84 -12.64 2.60
C ARG A 79 -0.87 -11.98 1.23
N GLU A 80 -1.05 -10.66 1.17
CA GLU A 80 -1.09 -9.88 -0.08
C GLU A 80 0.21 -10.01 -0.89
N LEU A 81 1.37 -9.94 -0.21
CA LEU A 81 2.67 -10.17 -0.86
C LEU A 81 2.69 -11.52 -1.60
N ARG A 82 2.23 -12.57 -0.93
CA ARG A 82 2.22 -13.93 -1.51
C ARG A 82 1.18 -14.06 -2.62
N GLU A 83 -0.03 -13.55 -2.44
CA GLU A 83 -1.13 -13.67 -3.39
C GLU A 83 -0.82 -12.95 -4.70
N GLU A 84 -0.37 -11.70 -4.63
CA GLU A 84 -0.13 -10.89 -5.82
C GLU A 84 1.23 -11.17 -6.51
N THR A 85 2.26 -11.59 -5.75
CA THR A 85 3.62 -11.75 -6.31
C THR A 85 4.17 -13.17 -6.23
N GLY A 86 3.57 -14.06 -5.46
CA GLY A 86 4.12 -15.37 -5.13
C GLY A 86 5.28 -15.31 -4.13
N ALA A 87 5.73 -14.14 -3.70
CA ALA A 87 6.87 -14.01 -2.81
C ALA A 87 6.47 -14.19 -1.33
N VAL A 88 7.35 -14.82 -0.56
CA VAL A 88 7.38 -14.76 0.90
C VAL A 88 8.65 -14.06 1.36
N CYS A 89 8.70 -13.52 2.57
CA CYS A 89 9.84 -12.76 3.06
C CYS A 89 10.33 -13.24 4.43
N ASP A 90 11.64 -13.17 4.65
CA ASP A 90 12.24 -13.45 5.96
C ASP A 90 11.96 -12.33 6.96
N ARG A 91 11.95 -11.09 6.49
CA ARG A 91 11.78 -9.90 7.31
C ARG A 91 10.70 -8.99 6.75
N LEU A 92 9.75 -8.61 7.61
CA LEU A 92 8.73 -7.61 7.33
C LEU A 92 8.87 -6.48 8.35
N ALA A 93 9.09 -5.26 7.88
CA ALA A 93 9.27 -4.08 8.74
C ALA A 93 8.16 -3.06 8.48
N PHE A 94 7.50 -2.61 9.54
CA PHE A 94 6.50 -1.55 9.45
C PHE A 94 7.14 -0.21 9.09
N LEU A 95 6.61 0.44 8.07
CA LEU A 95 7.07 1.73 7.58
C LEU A 95 6.26 2.91 8.12
N GLY A 96 5.02 2.68 8.56
CA GLY A 96 4.08 3.69 9.04
C GLY A 96 2.77 3.65 8.27
N ASP A 97 1.85 4.49 8.71
CA ASP A 97 0.52 4.62 8.13
C ASP A 97 0.50 5.66 7.02
N PHE A 98 -0.36 5.43 6.03
CA PHE A 98 -0.66 6.34 4.95
C PHE A 98 -2.17 6.57 4.88
N TYR A 99 -2.58 7.82 4.91
CA TYR A 99 -3.97 8.24 4.77
C TYR A 99 -4.20 8.72 3.34
N SER A 100 -4.98 7.96 2.57
CA SER A 100 -5.15 8.20 1.13
C SER A 100 -5.91 9.51 0.82
N SER A 101 -6.99 9.79 1.56
CA SER A 101 -7.79 11.02 1.38
C SER A 101 -8.47 11.45 2.69
N PRO A 102 -7.73 11.94 3.70
CA PRO A 102 -8.23 12.14 5.07
C PRO A 102 -9.32 13.21 5.19
N ALA A 103 -9.62 13.95 4.13
CA ALA A 103 -10.70 14.92 4.12
C ALA A 103 -12.10 14.29 4.05
N ILE A 104 -12.22 13.11 3.43
CA ILE A 104 -13.51 12.46 3.16
C ILE A 104 -13.50 10.93 3.37
N LEU A 105 -12.34 10.31 3.43
CA LEU A 105 -12.17 8.85 3.50
C LEU A 105 -11.41 8.50 4.77
N ASP A 106 -11.89 7.51 5.53
CA ASP A 106 -11.22 7.05 6.76
C ASP A 106 -10.28 5.85 6.52
N GLU A 107 -9.93 5.59 5.28
CA GLU A 107 -8.95 4.57 4.93
C GLU A 107 -7.58 4.87 5.51
N VAL A 108 -7.04 3.89 6.22
CA VAL A 108 -5.64 3.83 6.63
C VAL A 108 -4.97 2.70 5.89
N ILE A 109 -3.83 2.97 5.25
CA ILE A 109 -3.00 1.96 4.59
C ILE A 109 -1.75 1.74 5.42
N HIS A 110 -1.58 0.55 6.00
CA HIS A 110 -0.41 0.18 6.77
C HIS A 110 0.70 -0.28 5.83
N MET A 111 1.79 0.50 5.76
CA MET A 111 2.88 0.28 4.81
C MET A 111 3.97 -0.60 5.42
N TYR A 112 4.50 -1.54 4.65
CA TYR A 112 5.56 -2.46 5.07
C TYR A 112 6.71 -2.53 4.04
N LEU A 113 7.91 -2.86 4.52
CA LEU A 113 9.07 -3.27 3.72
C LEU A 113 9.29 -4.77 3.94
N ALA A 114 9.31 -5.54 2.86
CA ALA A 114 9.66 -6.95 2.86
C ALA A 114 11.07 -7.16 2.27
N GLU A 115 11.93 -7.87 2.99
CA GLU A 115 13.29 -8.18 2.61
C GLU A 115 13.58 -9.69 2.83
N GLY A 116 14.57 -10.25 2.13
CA GLY A 116 14.83 -11.70 2.11
C GLY A 116 13.70 -12.43 1.39
N LEU A 117 13.49 -12.10 0.12
CA LEU A 117 12.38 -12.65 -0.67
C LEU A 117 12.69 -14.03 -1.20
N HIS A 118 11.73 -14.94 -1.06
CA HIS A 118 11.73 -16.28 -1.67
C HIS A 118 10.52 -16.39 -2.60
N MET A 119 10.77 -16.61 -3.89
CA MET A 119 9.73 -16.65 -4.91
C MET A 119 9.02 -18.00 -4.94
N GLY A 120 7.70 -17.96 -5.00
CA GLY A 120 6.79 -19.10 -5.22
C GLY A 120 5.78 -18.79 -6.32
N GLU A 121 4.65 -19.48 -6.30
CA GLU A 121 3.57 -19.25 -7.25
C GLU A 121 2.63 -18.16 -6.69
N ALA A 122 2.29 -17.19 -7.53
CA ALA A 122 1.25 -16.19 -7.21
C ALA A 122 -0.14 -16.83 -7.30
N SER A 123 -1.07 -16.37 -6.48
CA SER A 123 -2.46 -16.82 -6.44
C SER A 123 -3.38 -15.63 -6.17
N PRO A 124 -3.46 -14.67 -7.12
CA PRO A 124 -4.34 -13.52 -6.98
C PRO A 124 -5.83 -13.97 -6.96
N ASP A 125 -6.70 -13.10 -6.51
CA ASP A 125 -8.14 -13.32 -6.54
C ASP A 125 -8.66 -13.48 -7.98
N ASP A 126 -9.78 -14.19 -8.17
CA ASP A 126 -10.34 -14.54 -9.49
C ASP A 126 -10.67 -13.30 -10.37
N ASP A 127 -10.88 -12.13 -9.76
CA ASP A 127 -11.17 -10.85 -10.44
C ASP A 127 -9.95 -9.93 -10.53
N GLU A 128 -8.77 -10.38 -10.10
CA GLU A 128 -7.51 -9.64 -10.15
C GLU A 128 -6.64 -10.06 -11.34
N PHE A 129 -6.55 -9.20 -12.33
CA PHE A 129 -5.69 -9.37 -13.50
C PHE A 129 -4.40 -8.58 -13.32
N LEU A 130 -3.43 -9.20 -12.64
CA LEU A 130 -2.17 -8.59 -12.28
C LEU A 130 -1.06 -8.99 -13.26
N ASN A 131 -0.20 -8.03 -13.60
CA ASN A 131 1.04 -8.28 -14.32
C ASN A 131 2.22 -7.93 -13.41
N LEU A 132 2.91 -8.96 -12.92
CA LEU A 132 4.09 -8.81 -12.07
C LEU A 132 5.27 -8.31 -12.89
N ILE A 133 5.92 -7.25 -12.41
CA ILE A 133 7.17 -6.70 -12.96
C ILE A 133 8.17 -6.44 -11.84
N SER A 134 9.44 -6.26 -12.20
CA SER A 134 10.51 -5.86 -11.29
C SER A 134 11.19 -4.60 -11.82
N MET A 135 11.60 -3.70 -10.93
CA MET A 135 12.27 -2.47 -11.29
C MET A 135 13.32 -2.09 -10.22
N PRO A 136 14.51 -1.58 -10.63
CA PRO A 136 15.47 -1.04 -9.68
C PRO A 136 14.84 0.07 -8.81
N LEU A 137 15.07 0.03 -7.50
CA LEU A 137 14.50 1.01 -6.56
C LEU A 137 14.83 2.45 -6.94
N ASP A 138 16.05 2.71 -7.43
CA ASP A 138 16.46 4.05 -7.85
C ASP A 138 15.64 4.54 -9.04
N ALA A 139 15.47 3.70 -10.06
CA ALA A 139 14.65 4.03 -11.24
C ALA A 139 13.19 4.28 -10.84
N LEU A 140 12.64 3.46 -9.93
CA LEU A 140 11.29 3.64 -9.43
C LEU A 140 11.11 4.95 -8.66
N CYS A 141 12.08 5.31 -7.83
CA CYS A 141 12.08 6.59 -7.12
C CYS A 141 12.17 7.79 -8.08
N ASP A 142 13.00 7.68 -9.12
CA ASP A 142 13.11 8.71 -10.15
C ASP A 142 11.81 8.87 -10.93
N MET A 143 11.12 7.78 -11.27
CA MET A 143 9.80 7.81 -11.90
C MET A 143 8.76 8.45 -10.99
N ALA A 144 8.77 8.10 -9.68
CA ALA A 144 7.89 8.72 -8.69
C ALA A 144 8.14 10.24 -8.60
N ALA A 145 9.39 10.66 -8.55
CA ALA A 145 9.78 12.07 -8.50
C ALA A 145 9.38 12.87 -9.76
N ARG A 146 9.34 12.23 -10.94
CA ARG A 146 8.86 12.83 -12.18
C ARG A 146 7.35 12.75 -12.38
N GLY A 147 6.59 12.12 -11.45
CA GLY A 147 5.14 11.94 -11.54
C GLY A 147 4.70 10.86 -12.52
N GLU A 148 5.59 9.96 -12.92
CA GLU A 148 5.27 8.82 -13.80
C GLU A 148 4.62 7.66 -13.01
N ILE A 149 4.91 7.54 -11.72
CA ILE A 149 4.16 6.71 -10.78
C ILE A 149 3.08 7.59 -10.15
N THR A 150 1.82 7.32 -10.44
CA THR A 150 0.68 8.14 -10.00
C THR A 150 0.01 7.60 -8.74
N ASP A 151 0.26 6.35 -8.37
CA ASP A 151 -0.28 5.76 -7.15
C ASP A 151 0.41 6.32 -5.89
N GLY A 152 -0.36 6.99 -5.03
CA GLY A 152 0.16 7.72 -3.87
C GLY A 152 0.84 6.83 -2.83
N LYS A 153 0.28 5.64 -2.54
CA LYS A 153 0.88 4.70 -1.58
C LYS A 153 2.24 4.18 -2.07
N THR A 154 2.35 3.90 -3.37
CA THR A 154 3.61 3.47 -4.01
C THR A 154 4.66 4.56 -3.92
N GLN A 155 4.33 5.80 -4.29
CA GLN A 155 5.26 6.95 -4.16
C GLN A 155 5.75 7.09 -2.71
N ALA A 156 4.82 7.14 -1.75
CA ALA A 156 5.16 7.35 -0.34
C ALA A 156 6.06 6.23 0.21
N ALA A 157 5.72 4.97 -0.07
CA ALA A 157 6.43 3.82 0.47
C ALA A 157 7.82 3.66 -0.16
N VAL A 158 7.97 3.77 -1.49
CA VAL A 158 9.27 3.57 -2.16
C VAL A 158 10.26 4.68 -1.82
N LEU A 159 9.83 5.94 -1.75
CA LEU A 159 10.68 7.05 -1.36
C LEU A 159 11.12 6.92 0.12
N LYS A 160 10.25 6.42 0.99
CA LYS A 160 10.58 6.13 2.39
C LYS A 160 11.59 4.99 2.51
N VAL A 161 11.44 3.91 1.73
CA VAL A 161 12.39 2.80 1.66
C VAL A 161 13.75 3.29 1.17
N ARG A 162 13.79 4.10 0.11
CA ARG A 162 15.03 4.70 -0.39
C ARG A 162 15.76 5.48 0.71
N TYR A 163 15.04 6.33 1.43
CA TYR A 163 15.61 7.10 2.54
C TYR A 163 16.20 6.18 3.63
N ILE A 164 15.51 5.10 3.98
CA ILE A 164 15.97 4.13 5.00
C ILE A 164 17.25 3.44 4.53
N ILE A 165 17.33 3.00 3.26
CA ILE A 165 18.52 2.34 2.71
C ILE A 165 19.70 3.28 2.69
N ASP A 166 19.53 4.54 2.28
CA ASP A 166 20.59 5.55 2.30
C ASP A 166 21.13 5.80 3.71
N LYS A 167 20.26 5.75 4.72
CA LYS A 167 20.69 5.87 6.13
C LYS A 167 21.42 4.62 6.64
N ARG A 168 21.06 3.42 6.18
CA ARG A 168 21.78 2.18 6.52
C ARG A 168 23.19 2.19 5.92
N SER A 169 23.34 2.58 4.65
CA SER A 169 24.64 2.63 3.95
C SER A 169 25.64 3.64 4.56
N LYS A 170 25.14 4.75 5.14
CA LYS A 170 25.98 5.76 5.79
C LYS A 170 26.45 5.41 7.20
N LYS A 171 25.95 4.30 7.77
CA LYS A 171 26.33 3.83 9.12
C LYS A 171 27.34 2.67 9.09
N GLN A 172 27.64 2.16 7.91
CA GLN A 172 28.70 1.18 7.64
C GLN A 172 29.99 1.89 7.20
#